data_e16872d867d5aa04be8d010bce7c5a10
#
_entry.id   e16872d867d5aa04be8d010bce7c5a10
#
_cell.length_a   1.000
_cell.length_b   1.000
_cell.length_c   1.000
_cell.angle_alpha   90.00
_cell.angle_beta   90.00
_cell.angle_gamma   90.00
#
_symmetry.space_group_name_H-M   'P 1'
#
loop_
_entity.id
_entity.type
_entity.pdbx_description
1 polymer ?
#
loop_
_entity_poly.entity_id
_entity_poly.type
_entity_poly.pdbx_seq_one_letter_code
_entity_poly.pdbx_strand_id
1 'polypeptide(L)'
;SETGLAKVDQATPCRYGATTAVIVAFDKNYVFTYPGEKRDSGVEDASIVATHMMLAAKAVGVDSCWINFFDPEEMAKELGLPENEEVLMLRDLGYPAEATHNQRKEISETVSYI
;
A
#
# COMPACT_ATOMS: atom_id res chain seq x y z
N SER A 1 9.84 1.16 14.71
CA SER A 1 10.19 1.91 15.92
C SER A 1 9.08 2.92 16.26
N GLU A 2 8.97 3.33 17.49
CA GLU A 2 8.01 4.36 17.93
C GLU A 2 8.17 5.67 17.15
N THR A 3 9.42 6.08 16.91
CA THR A 3 9.74 7.27 16.11
C THR A 3 9.24 7.14 14.67
N GLY A 4 9.36 5.97 14.06
CA GLY A 4 8.86 5.73 12.71
C GLY A 4 7.33 5.78 12.64
N LEU A 5 6.65 5.19 13.62
CA LEU A 5 5.19 5.23 13.70
C LEU A 5 4.68 6.67 13.94
N ALA A 6 5.37 7.45 14.76
CA ALA A 6 5.03 8.86 14.98
C ALA A 6 5.12 9.69 13.68
N LYS A 7 6.08 9.40 12.80
CA LYS A 7 6.19 10.06 11.48
C LYS A 7 5.02 9.65 10.56
N VAL A 8 4.63 8.38 10.56
CA VAL A 8 3.45 7.92 9.83
C VAL A 8 2.20 8.63 10.33
N ASP A 9 2.03 8.77 11.65
CA ASP A 9 0.87 9.44 12.24
C ASP A 9 0.79 10.95 11.92
N GLN A 10 1.89 11.58 11.54
CA GLN A 10 1.90 12.95 11.04
C GLN A 10 1.33 13.04 9.62
N ALA A 11 1.62 12.06 8.78
CA ALA A 11 1.21 12.05 7.38
C ALA A 11 -0.19 11.44 7.16
N THR A 12 -0.70 10.60 8.09
CA THR A 12 -2.05 10.00 7.98
C THR A 12 -2.69 9.74 9.33
N PRO A 13 -4.00 10.02 9.49
CA PRO A 13 -4.75 9.63 10.68
C PRO A 13 -5.18 8.16 10.66
N CYS A 14 -4.89 7.42 9.57
CA CYS A 14 -5.52 6.13 9.27
C CYS A 14 -4.70 4.91 9.69
N ARG A 15 -3.66 5.06 10.54
CA ARG A 15 -2.93 3.90 11.07
C ARG A 15 -3.74 3.08 12.11
N TYR A 16 -4.84 3.60 12.60
CA TYR A 16 -5.79 2.92 13.49
C TYR A 16 -5.15 2.24 14.72
N GLY A 17 -4.01 2.77 15.20
CA GLY A 17 -3.29 2.21 16.35
C GLY A 17 -2.48 0.95 16.06
N ALA A 18 -2.32 0.56 14.79
CA ALA A 18 -1.46 -0.57 14.42
C ALA A 18 -0.03 -0.37 14.94
N THR A 19 0.55 -1.41 15.51
CA THR A 19 1.91 -1.38 16.07
C THR A 19 2.99 -1.64 15.04
N THR A 20 2.58 -2.09 13.86
CA THR A 20 3.47 -2.37 12.72
C THR A 20 2.86 -1.82 11.46
N ALA A 21 3.65 -1.02 10.74
CA ALA A 21 3.29 -0.46 9.46
C ALA A 21 4.42 -0.71 8.46
N VAL A 22 4.05 -1.10 7.25
CA VAL A 22 4.97 -1.31 6.12
C VAL A 22 4.64 -0.27 5.06
N ILE A 23 5.65 0.48 4.64
CA ILE A 23 5.53 1.41 3.53
C ILE A 23 5.97 0.68 2.26
N VAL A 24 5.14 0.75 1.23
CA VAL A 24 5.50 0.28 -0.10
C VAL A 24 5.74 1.49 -0.99
N ALA A 25 6.94 1.59 -1.51
CA ALA A 25 7.38 2.65 -2.41
C ALA A 25 8.06 2.02 -3.63
N PHE A 26 8.21 2.79 -4.70
CA PHE A 26 8.96 2.38 -5.88
C PHE A 26 9.94 3.49 -6.30
N ASP A 27 11.04 3.09 -6.91
CA ASP A 27 12.06 4.01 -7.46
C ASP A 27 11.65 4.42 -8.87
N LYS A 28 11.35 5.70 -9.07
CA LYS A 28 10.96 6.29 -10.37
C LYS A 28 12.02 6.14 -11.46
N ASN A 29 13.27 5.88 -11.10
CA ASN A 29 14.36 5.65 -12.05
C ASN A 29 14.38 4.23 -12.62
N TYR A 30 13.65 3.29 -12.00
CA TYR A 30 13.65 1.87 -12.36
C TYR A 30 12.25 1.35 -12.74
N VAL A 31 11.48 2.18 -13.38
CA VAL A 31 10.15 1.83 -13.88
C VAL A 31 10.17 1.64 -15.41
N PHE A 32 9.29 0.80 -15.93
CA PHE A 32 9.07 0.69 -17.37
C PHE A 32 8.15 1.84 -17.82
N THR A 33 8.59 2.61 -18.80
CA THR A 33 7.77 3.66 -19.41
C THR A 33 7.03 3.09 -20.62
N TYR A 34 5.71 3.22 -20.60
CA TYR A 34 4.86 2.75 -21.69
C TYR A 34 5.02 3.58 -22.96
N PRO A 35 4.82 2.99 -24.16
CA PRO A 35 4.84 3.74 -25.41
C PRO A 35 3.93 4.97 -25.37
N GLY A 36 4.48 6.12 -25.78
CA GLY A 36 3.79 7.41 -25.70
C GLY A 36 4.01 8.18 -24.41
N GLU A 37 4.83 7.67 -23.48
CA GLU A 37 5.31 8.34 -22.26
C GLU A 37 4.24 8.94 -21.35
N LYS A 38 3.01 8.39 -21.41
CA LYS A 38 1.87 8.91 -20.64
C LYS A 38 1.76 8.29 -19.23
N ARG A 39 2.41 7.18 -19.02
CA ARG A 39 2.45 6.45 -17.74
C ARG A 39 3.66 5.52 -17.68
N ASP A 40 3.96 5.07 -16.49
CA ASP A 40 4.96 4.04 -16.21
C ASP A 40 4.36 2.87 -15.41
N SER A 41 5.17 1.86 -15.13
CA SER A 41 4.77 0.65 -14.41
C SER A 41 4.86 0.77 -12.88
N GLY A 42 5.35 1.88 -12.34
CA GLY A 42 5.70 1.97 -10.91
C GLY A 42 4.56 1.58 -9.97
N VAL A 43 3.37 2.17 -10.19
CA VAL A 43 2.17 1.84 -9.41
C VAL A 43 1.73 0.39 -9.62
N GLU A 44 1.82 -0.13 -10.85
CA GLU A 44 1.43 -1.51 -11.19
C GLU A 44 2.35 -2.50 -10.49
N ASP A 45 3.67 -2.35 -10.63
CA ASP A 45 4.68 -3.22 -10.03
C ASP A 45 4.61 -3.21 -8.50
N ALA A 46 4.55 -2.02 -7.91
CA ALA A 46 4.44 -1.88 -6.45
C ALA A 46 3.12 -2.47 -5.91
N SER A 47 2.00 -2.35 -6.65
CA SER A 47 0.71 -2.94 -6.28
C SER A 47 0.75 -4.46 -6.31
N ILE A 48 1.45 -5.06 -7.28
CA ILE A 48 1.65 -6.51 -7.34
C ILE A 48 2.43 -6.98 -6.10
N VAL A 49 3.52 -6.32 -5.76
CA VAL A 49 4.31 -6.64 -4.55
C VAL A 49 3.46 -6.48 -3.30
N ALA A 50 2.75 -5.36 -3.14
CA ALA A 50 1.88 -5.11 -2.00
C ALA A 50 0.80 -6.18 -1.84
N THR A 51 0.21 -6.66 -2.95
CA THR A 51 -0.77 -7.74 -2.93
C THR A 51 -0.16 -9.06 -2.44
N HIS A 52 1.03 -9.42 -2.93
CA HIS A 52 1.73 -10.62 -2.45
C HIS A 52 2.10 -10.53 -0.97
N MET A 53 2.50 -9.35 -0.48
CA MET A 53 2.76 -9.12 0.94
C MET A 53 1.49 -9.34 1.79
N MET A 54 0.33 -8.90 1.32
CA MET A 54 -0.96 -9.15 1.98
C MET A 54 -1.24 -10.65 2.11
N LEU A 55 -1.07 -11.39 1.02
CA LEU A 55 -1.30 -12.84 1.01
C LEU A 55 -0.30 -13.57 1.91
N ALA A 56 0.97 -13.16 1.89
CA ALA A 56 2.01 -13.73 2.75
C ALA A 56 1.73 -13.47 4.24
N ALA A 57 1.31 -12.25 4.61
CA ALA A 57 0.90 -11.92 5.97
C ALA A 57 -0.26 -12.82 6.42
N LYS A 58 -1.29 -12.97 5.59
CA LYS A 58 -2.44 -13.83 5.90
C LYS A 58 -2.05 -15.30 6.07
N ALA A 59 -1.11 -15.80 5.28
CA ALA A 59 -0.62 -17.18 5.38
C ALA A 59 0.05 -17.49 6.73
N VAL A 60 0.58 -16.50 7.43
CA VAL A 60 1.17 -16.64 8.77
C VAL A 60 0.24 -16.14 9.89
N GLY A 61 -1.04 -15.93 9.61
CA GLY A 61 -2.04 -15.54 10.61
C GLY A 61 -2.05 -14.06 10.95
N VAL A 62 -1.43 -13.22 10.15
CA VAL A 62 -1.43 -11.76 10.30
C VAL A 62 -2.39 -11.15 9.28
N ASP A 63 -3.29 -10.30 9.74
CA ASP A 63 -4.14 -9.49 8.86
C ASP A 63 -3.50 -8.15 8.54
N SER A 64 -3.98 -7.52 7.49
CA SER A 64 -3.44 -6.24 7.03
C SER A 64 -4.53 -5.32 6.49
N CYS A 65 -4.31 -4.02 6.64
CA CYS A 65 -5.13 -2.99 6.05
C CYS A 65 -4.32 -2.20 5.02
N TRP A 66 -4.90 -2.03 3.81
CA TRP A 66 -4.33 -1.17 2.76
C TRP A 66 -4.81 0.26 2.97
N ILE A 67 -3.88 1.20 3.13
CA ILE A 67 -4.17 2.60 3.43
C ILE A 67 -3.54 3.49 2.36
N ASN A 68 -4.38 4.33 1.74
CA ASN A 68 -3.97 5.35 0.75
C ASN A 68 -4.46 6.75 1.14
N PHE A 69 -4.98 6.94 2.35
CA PHE A 69 -5.45 8.24 2.81
C PHE A 69 -4.31 9.07 3.38
N PHE A 70 -3.41 9.49 2.52
CA PHE A 70 -2.29 10.39 2.80
C PHE A 70 -1.81 11.07 1.52
N ASP A 71 -1.04 12.14 1.65
CA ASP A 71 -0.28 12.75 0.55
C ASP A 71 1.05 11.98 0.39
N PRO A 72 1.34 11.36 -0.78
CA PRO A 72 2.56 10.57 -0.99
C PRO A 72 3.85 11.36 -0.83
N GLU A 73 3.87 12.64 -1.25
CA GLU A 73 5.04 13.50 -1.14
C GLU A 73 5.30 13.87 0.32
N GLU A 74 4.26 14.19 1.08
CA GLU A 74 4.35 14.46 2.50
C GLU A 74 4.82 13.23 3.28
N MET A 75 4.26 12.05 2.99
CA MET A 75 4.68 10.79 3.59
C MET A 75 6.16 10.51 3.31
N ALA A 76 6.61 10.64 2.07
CA ALA A 76 8.00 10.43 1.67
C ALA A 76 8.95 11.39 2.42
N LYS A 77 8.56 12.65 2.55
CA LYS A 77 9.31 13.68 3.26
C LYS A 77 9.43 13.38 4.75
N GLU A 78 8.32 13.03 5.43
CA GLU A 78 8.31 12.71 6.86
C GLU A 78 9.15 11.46 7.16
N LEU A 79 9.14 10.49 6.27
CA LEU A 79 9.96 9.27 6.39
C LEU A 79 11.42 9.49 6.02
N GLY A 80 11.74 10.56 5.32
CA GLY A 80 13.09 10.88 4.82
C GLY A 80 13.51 9.98 3.66
N LEU A 81 12.57 9.64 2.78
CA LEU A 81 12.85 8.86 1.57
C LEU A 81 13.59 9.71 0.53
N PRO A 82 14.40 9.10 -0.34
CA PRO A 82 15.02 9.78 -1.48
C PRO A 82 13.97 10.40 -2.43
N GLU A 83 14.32 11.48 -3.12
CA GLU A 83 13.41 12.19 -4.06
C GLU A 83 12.94 11.33 -5.24
N ASN A 84 13.69 10.30 -5.59
CA ASN A 84 13.34 9.36 -6.64
C ASN A 84 12.39 8.25 -6.16
N GLU A 85 12.11 8.13 -4.88
CA GLU A 85 11.17 7.15 -4.35
C GLU A 85 9.78 7.77 -4.18
N GLU A 86 8.77 7.09 -4.70
CA GLU A 86 7.36 7.45 -4.57
C GLU A 86 6.62 6.43 -3.69
N VAL A 87 5.91 6.93 -2.70
CA VAL A 87 5.12 6.08 -1.79
C VAL A 87 3.82 5.69 -2.47
N LEU A 88 3.61 4.39 -2.67
CA LEU A 88 2.35 3.86 -3.18
C LEU A 88 1.29 3.75 -2.08
N MET A 89 1.65 3.13 -0.96
CA MET A 89 0.68 2.80 0.08
C MET A 89 1.36 2.52 1.43
N LEU A 90 0.58 2.66 2.47
CA LEU A 90 0.86 2.16 3.81
C LEU A 90 0.07 0.85 4.03
N ARG A 91 0.71 -0.13 4.62
CA ARG A 91 0.08 -1.37 5.05
C ARG A 91 0.24 -1.56 6.56
N ASP A 92 -0.85 -1.42 7.26
CA ASP A 92 -0.92 -1.79 8.66
C ASP A 92 -1.00 -3.30 8.82
N LEU A 93 -0.27 -3.82 9.79
CA LEU A 93 -0.25 -5.24 10.14
C LEU A 93 -0.71 -5.44 11.58
N GLY A 94 -1.50 -6.48 11.81
CA GLY A 94 -1.99 -6.83 13.13
C GLY A 94 -2.69 -8.18 13.17
N TYR A 95 -3.01 -8.63 14.37
CA TYR A 95 -3.85 -9.81 14.55
C TYR A 95 -5.33 -9.40 14.49
N PRO A 96 -6.17 -10.13 13.75
CA PRO A 96 -7.57 -9.78 13.61
C PRO A 96 -8.31 -9.96 14.94
N ALA A 97 -9.13 -8.97 15.31
CA ALA A 97 -10.05 -9.08 16.45
C ALA A 97 -11.33 -9.84 16.05
N GLU A 98 -11.86 -9.51 14.87
CA GLU A 98 -13.05 -10.12 14.29
C GLU A 98 -12.91 -10.25 12.78
N ALA A 99 -13.57 -11.26 12.21
CA ALA A 99 -13.64 -11.39 10.76
C ALA A 99 -14.71 -10.42 10.21
N THR A 100 -14.30 -9.56 9.29
CA THR A 100 -15.22 -8.69 8.55
C THR A 100 -15.56 -9.31 7.21
N HIS A 101 -16.85 -9.37 6.87
CA HIS A 101 -17.31 -9.86 5.58
C HIS A 101 -17.90 -8.69 4.78
N ASN A 102 -17.14 -8.21 3.81
CA ASN A 102 -17.65 -7.24 2.84
C ASN A 102 -18.37 -7.98 1.70
N GLN A 103 -19.57 -7.50 1.37
CA GLN A 103 -20.26 -8.01 0.20
C GLN A 103 -19.46 -7.72 -1.07
N ARG A 104 -19.33 -8.70 -1.93
CA ARG A 104 -18.67 -8.57 -3.24
C ARG A 104 -19.73 -8.55 -4.33
N LYS A 105 -19.40 -7.88 -5.44
CA LYS A 105 -20.22 -7.95 -6.65
C LYS A 105 -20.17 -9.35 -7.23
N GLU A 106 -21.24 -9.74 -7.91
CA GLU A 106 -21.27 -10.99 -8.67
C GLU A 106 -20.27 -10.95 -9.82
N ILE A 107 -19.72 -12.10 -10.19
CA ILE A 107 -18.73 -12.19 -11.28
C ILE A 107 -19.30 -11.63 -12.59
N SER A 108 -20.57 -11.88 -12.86
CA SER A 108 -21.29 -11.38 -14.04
C SER A 108 -21.38 -9.85 -14.14
N GLU A 109 -21.22 -9.13 -13.02
CA GLU A 109 -21.19 -7.66 -13.00
C GLU A 109 -19.80 -7.08 -13.29
N THR A 110 -18.76 -7.92 -13.23
CA THR A 110 -17.36 -7.47 -13.29
C THR A 110 -16.58 -8.09 -14.44
N VAL A 111 -17.07 -9.19 -15.02
CA VAL A 111 -16.43 -9.95 -16.11
C VAL A 111 -17.35 -9.99 -17.32
N SER A 112 -16.79 -9.61 -18.48
CA SER A 112 -17.43 -9.75 -19.79
C SER A 112 -16.61 -10.68 -20.67
N TYR A 113 -17.30 -11.57 -21.39
CA TYR A 113 -16.69 -12.46 -22.38
C TYR A 113 -16.97 -11.89 -23.76
N ILE A 114 -15.94 -11.71 -24.57
CA ILE A 114 -15.97 -11.24 -25.97
C ILE A 114 -15.47 -12.32 -26.89
#